data_5fd568f24079c5acdfcb24b10653fb3f
#
_entry.id   5fd568f24079c5acdfcb24b10653fb3f
#
_cell.length_a   1.000
_cell.length_b   1.000
_cell.length_c   1.000
_cell.angle_alpha   90.00
_cell.angle_beta   90.00
_cell.angle_gamma   90.00
#
_symmetry.space_group_name_H-M   'P 1'
#
loop_
_entity.id
_entity.type
_entity.pdbx_description
1 polymer ?
#
loop_
_entity_poly.entity_id
_entity_poly.type
_entity_poly.pdbx_seq_one_letter_code
_entity_poly.pdbx_strand_id
1 'polypeptide(L)' 'MRFGELRKLITGETLILLKNEAGNPLGLREQSSFPARYDRCIVKSIGVQFYPGLGSRPVITIIV' A
#
# COMPACT_ATOMS: atom_id res chain seq x y z
N MET A 1 -5.18 5.56 -11.92
CA MET A 1 -3.77 5.54 -11.49
C MET A 1 -3.33 4.10 -11.21
N ARG A 2 -2.18 3.73 -11.67
CA ARG A 2 -1.62 2.41 -11.39
C ARG A 2 -0.83 2.43 -10.09
N PHE A 3 -0.80 1.30 -9.41
CA PHE A 3 -0.07 1.18 -8.15
C PHE A 3 1.42 1.56 -8.29
N GLY A 4 2.06 1.16 -9.38
CA GLY A 4 3.46 1.50 -9.63
C GLY A 4 3.74 2.99 -9.70
N GLU A 5 2.80 3.77 -10.20
CA GLU A 5 2.90 5.22 -10.22
C GLU A 5 2.72 5.80 -8.83
N LEU A 6 1.73 5.30 -8.09
CA LEU A 6 1.41 5.79 -6.76
C LEU A 6 2.53 5.50 -5.76
N ARG A 7 3.06 4.28 -5.75
CA ARG A 7 4.08 3.91 -4.76
C ARG A 7 5.36 4.72 -4.88
N LYS A 8 5.66 5.22 -6.08
CA LYS A 8 6.84 6.06 -6.29
C LYS A 8 6.71 7.44 -5.67
N LEU A 9 5.48 7.86 -5.41
CA LEU A 9 5.21 9.15 -4.75
C LEU A 9 5.26 9.04 -3.22
N ILE A 10 5.23 7.83 -2.70
CA ILE A 10 5.29 7.57 -1.27
C ILE A 10 6.76 7.40 -0.90
N THR A 11 7.27 8.26 -0.04
CA THR A 11 8.67 8.26 0.34
C THR A 11 8.88 7.77 1.76
N GLY A 12 10.13 7.41 2.06
CA GLY A 12 10.53 7.03 3.41
C GLY A 12 10.09 5.62 3.79
N GLU A 13 9.94 5.43 5.09
CA GLU A 13 9.65 4.13 5.70
C GLU A 13 8.15 3.88 5.87
N THR A 14 7.32 4.59 5.16
CA THR A 14 5.87 4.44 5.25
C THR A 14 5.46 3.05 4.78
N LEU A 15 4.69 2.36 5.63
CA LEU A 15 4.16 1.05 5.28
C LEU A 15 2.92 1.18 4.39
N ILE A 16 2.82 0.31 3.42
CA ILE A 16 1.66 0.20 2.54
C ILE A 16 1.03 -1.17 2.76
N LEU A 17 -0.27 -1.17 3.06
CA LEU A 17 -1.08 -2.38 3.08
C LEU A 17 -1.85 -2.45 1.76
N LEU A 18 -1.45 -3.36 0.90
CA LEU A 18 -2.09 -3.56 -0.39
C LEU A 18 -3.14 -4.65 -0.26
N LYS A 19 -4.37 -4.35 -0.66
CA LYS A 19 -5.51 -5.27 -0.63
C LYS A 19 -6.21 -5.31 -1.98
N ASN A 20 -6.89 -6.42 -2.25
CA ASN A 20 -7.80 -6.47 -3.39
C ASN A 20 -9.21 -6.03 -2.97
N GLU A 21 -10.14 -5.96 -3.92
CA GLU A 21 -11.51 -5.52 -3.66
C GLU A 21 -12.28 -6.46 -2.71
N ALA A 22 -11.90 -7.72 -2.66
CA ALA A 22 -12.50 -8.67 -1.74
C ALA A 22 -12.03 -8.49 -0.30
N GLY A 23 -11.08 -7.56 -0.07
CA GLY A 23 -10.53 -7.31 1.27
C GLY A 23 -9.38 -8.22 1.64
N ASN A 24 -8.90 -9.06 0.72
CA ASN A 24 -7.77 -9.93 0.99
C ASN A 24 -6.46 -9.15 0.92
N PRO A 25 -5.60 -9.24 1.94
CA PRO A 25 -4.31 -8.55 1.91
C PRO A 25 -3.38 -9.21 0.89
N LEU A 26 -2.74 -8.37 0.08
CA LEU A 26 -1.75 -8.81 -0.89
C LEU A 26 -0.32 -8.60 -0.37
N GLY A 27 -0.14 -7.73 0.58
CA GLY A 27 1.14 -7.51 1.23
C GLY A 27 1.13 -6.27 2.12
N LEU A 28 1.98 -6.29 3.14
CA LEU A 28 2.23 -5.14 4.02
C LEU A 28 3.74 -4.90 3.99
N ARG A 29 4.16 -3.88 3.27
CA ARG A 29 5.58 -3.62 3.01
C ARG A 29 5.84 -2.14 2.82
N GLU A 30 7.10 -1.75 2.87
CA GLU A 30 7.50 -0.43 2.42
C GLU A 30 7.34 -0.33 0.90
N GLN A 31 7.21 0.90 0.40
CA GLN A 31 6.90 1.13 -1.00
C GLN A 31 7.90 0.49 -1.97
N SER A 32 9.18 0.47 -1.60
CA SER A 32 10.24 -0.07 -2.47
C SER A 32 10.32 -1.59 -2.45
N SER A 33 9.63 -2.24 -1.51
CA SER A 33 9.72 -3.69 -1.31
C SER A 33 8.61 -4.47 -2.01
N PHE A 34 7.68 -3.79 -2.68
CA PHE A 34 6.64 -4.47 -3.44
C PHE A 34 7.17 -5.01 -4.76
N PRO A 35 6.81 -6.25 -5.11
CA PRO A 35 7.19 -6.81 -6.42
C PRO A 35 6.62 -5.97 -7.56
N ALA A 36 7.38 -5.86 -8.64
CA ALA A 36 6.98 -5.08 -9.81
C ALA A 36 5.68 -5.57 -10.46
N ARG A 37 5.31 -6.82 -10.22
CA ARG A 37 4.06 -7.38 -10.77
C ARG A 37 2.82 -6.62 -10.32
N TYR A 38 2.87 -5.94 -9.17
CA TYR A 38 1.74 -5.16 -8.66
C TYR A 38 1.65 -3.77 -9.31
N ASP A 39 2.69 -3.34 -10.01
CA ASP A 39 2.73 -2.00 -10.60
C ASP A 39 1.63 -1.77 -11.63
N ARG A 40 1.12 -2.83 -12.22
CA ARG A 40 0.05 -2.78 -13.24
C ARG A 40 -1.35 -2.65 -12.64
N CYS A 41 -1.49 -2.91 -11.35
CA CYS A 41 -2.80 -2.89 -10.72
C CYS A 41 -3.36 -1.47 -10.68
N ILE A 42 -4.64 -1.34 -11.01
CA ILE A 42 -5.33 -0.04 -10.97
C ILE A 42 -5.75 0.23 -9.53
N VAL A 43 -5.35 1.39 -9.03
CA VAL A 43 -5.71 1.83 -7.69
C VAL A 43 -7.19 2.25 -7.68
N LYS A 44 -7.96 1.66 -6.77
CA LYS A 44 -9.39 1.92 -6.64
C LYS A 44 -9.72 2.81 -5.46
N SER A 45 -8.98 2.67 -4.37
CA SER A 45 -9.13 3.56 -3.22
C SER A 45 -7.85 3.62 -2.41
N ILE A 46 -7.71 4.69 -1.64
CA ILE A 46 -6.56 4.94 -0.78
C ILE A 46 -7.09 5.42 0.57
N GLY A 47 -6.56 4.86 1.65
CA GLY A 47 -6.89 5.29 2.99
C GLY A 47 -5.65 5.28 3.87
N VAL A 48 -5.75 5.92 5.03
CA VAL A 48 -4.67 5.92 6.02
C VAL A 48 -5.23 5.37 7.32
N GLN A 49 -4.54 4.43 7.91
CA GLN A 49 -4.94 3.82 9.17
C GLN A 49 -3.76 3.76 10.13
N PHE A 50 -4.06 3.78 11.42
CA PHE A 50 -3.07 3.63 12.48
C PHE A 50 -3.32 2.30 13.18
N TYR A 51 -2.30 1.46 13.20
CA TYR A 51 -2.37 0.16 13.86
C TYR A 51 -1.54 0.21 15.14
N PRO A 52 -2.14 0.00 16.32
CA PRO A 52 -1.41 0.09 17.60
C PRO A 52 -0.21 -0.86 17.68
N GLY A 53 -0.30 -2.03 17.06
CA GLY A 53 0.78 -3.01 17.08
C GLY A 53 2.00 -2.62 16.25
N LEU A 54 1.91 -1.58 15.43
CA LEU A 54 3.00 -1.10 14.59
C LEU A 54 3.60 0.21 15.12
N GLY A 55 3.37 0.53 16.39
CA GLY A 55 3.77 1.80 16.98
C GLY A 55 2.85 2.92 16.53
N SER A 56 3.38 4.13 16.44
CA SER A 56 2.60 5.32 16.04
C SER A 56 2.65 5.58 14.53
N ARG A 57 3.17 4.65 13.74
CA ARG A 57 3.35 4.89 12.31
C ARG A 57 2.05 4.69 11.55
N PRO A 58 1.70 5.60 10.63
CA PRO A 58 0.56 5.40 9.77
C PRO A 58 0.83 4.30 8.74
N VAL A 59 -0.23 3.60 8.37
CA VAL A 59 -0.19 2.62 7.27
C VAL A 59 -1.13 3.12 6.19
N ILE A 60 -0.61 3.24 4.98
CA ILE A 60 -1.43 3.60 3.82
C ILE A 60 -2.07 2.33 3.29
N THR A 61 -3.39 2.27 3.30
CA THR A 61 -4.15 1.15 2.74
C THR A 61 -4.52 1.48 1.30
N ILE A 62 -4.13 0.62 0.38
CA ILE A 62 -4.42 0.79 -1.04
C ILE A 62 -5.22 -0.41 -1.52
N ILE A 63 -6.37 -0.15 -2.12
CA ILE A 63 -7.22 -1.18 -2.73
C ILE A 63 -7.00 -1.16 -4.23
N VAL A 64 -6.74 -2.32 -4.78
CA VAL A 64 -6.52 -2.48 -6.23
C VAL A 64 -7.50 -3.46 -6.85
#